data_7d1246b16fbae8e3a68e9f1954a5cdc0
#
_entry.id   7d1246b16fbae8e3a68e9f1954a5cdc0
#
_cell.length_a   1.000
_cell.length_b   1.000
_cell.length_c   1.000
_cell.angle_alpha   90.00
_cell.angle_beta   90.00
_cell.angle_gamma   90.00
#
_symmetry.space_group_name_H-M   'P 1'
#
loop_
_entity.id
_entity.type
_entity.pdbx_description
1 polymer ?
#
loop_
_entity_poly.entity_id
_entity_poly.type
_entity_poly.pdbx_seq_one_letter_code
_entity_poly.pdbx_strand_id
1 'polypeptide(L)'
;MKFELEKFHRNTSDKELIADLKRVASDLRKSPTIDEYNERGAYHSTTLTRRFGSWFKVLENAGLSRTRSPLNIPEEELFKNLEEIWTKLGRQPRYQELQKPLSKYSAGTYKNRFGSWTNALEKFVAYINNEKKYSSERAIKKLTTEPLTRHKTKRSINWRLRFLVMKRDNFKCKKCGRSPATDPKIILHVDHKKAWANGGETVLENLETLCSKCNIGKSNLE
;
A
#
# COMPACT_ATOMS: atom_id res chain seq x y z
N MET A 1 22.05 -2.83 -57.88
CA MET A 1 21.48 -3.14 -56.57
C MET A 1 21.51 -4.66 -56.42
N LYS A 2 22.26 -5.19 -55.46
CA LYS A 2 22.18 -6.62 -55.12
C LYS A 2 21.08 -6.76 -54.06
N PHE A 3 20.06 -7.55 -54.38
CA PHE A 3 19.03 -7.93 -53.44
C PHE A 3 19.61 -9.08 -52.56
N GLU A 4 19.76 -8.85 -51.27
CA GLU A 4 20.23 -9.87 -50.33
C GLU A 4 19.07 -10.30 -49.44
N LEU A 5 18.96 -11.62 -49.23
CA LEU A 5 17.94 -12.22 -48.39
C LEU A 5 18.22 -11.92 -46.91
N GLU A 6 17.28 -11.32 -46.20
CA GLU A 6 17.39 -11.17 -44.74
C GLU A 6 17.44 -12.55 -44.07
N LYS A 7 18.53 -12.85 -43.39
CA LYS A 7 18.67 -14.10 -42.64
C LYS A 7 17.85 -14.02 -41.35
N PHE A 8 16.73 -14.71 -41.33
CA PHE A 8 16.00 -14.92 -40.07
C PHE A 8 16.89 -15.72 -39.11
N HIS A 9 17.03 -15.22 -37.87
CA HIS A 9 17.83 -15.83 -36.79
C HIS A 9 17.18 -17.15 -36.28
N ARG A 10 17.21 -18.21 -37.11
CA ARG A 10 16.88 -19.56 -36.70
C ARG A 10 18.11 -20.12 -35.99
N ASN A 11 17.99 -20.60 -34.77
CA ASN A 11 19.05 -21.21 -33.92
C ASN A 11 19.98 -20.24 -33.15
N THR A 12 19.49 -19.07 -32.76
CA THR A 12 20.22 -18.23 -31.80
C THR A 12 20.48 -18.99 -30.50
N SER A 13 21.70 -18.98 -30.01
CA SER A 13 22.06 -19.67 -28.76
C SER A 13 21.50 -18.91 -27.53
N ASP A 14 21.32 -19.64 -26.42
CA ASP A 14 20.90 -19.03 -25.15
C ASP A 14 21.88 -17.96 -24.66
N LYS A 15 23.17 -18.18 -24.93
CA LYS A 15 24.25 -17.24 -24.58
C LYS A 15 24.11 -15.93 -25.33
N GLU A 16 23.78 -15.97 -26.62
CA GLU A 16 23.58 -14.77 -27.45
C GLU A 16 22.33 -13.98 -27.02
N LEU A 17 21.23 -14.66 -26.70
CA LEU A 17 20.00 -14.02 -26.18
C LEU A 17 20.26 -13.30 -24.86
N ILE A 18 20.99 -13.95 -23.94
CA ILE A 18 21.35 -13.36 -22.65
C ILE A 18 22.38 -12.23 -22.82
N ALA A 19 23.32 -12.36 -23.74
CA ALA A 19 24.30 -11.30 -24.04
C ALA A 19 23.61 -10.03 -24.57
N ASP A 20 22.65 -10.17 -25.49
CA ASP A 20 21.87 -9.04 -26.00
C ASP A 20 21.04 -8.36 -24.91
N LEU A 21 20.42 -9.15 -24.03
CA LEU A 21 19.68 -8.59 -22.89
C LEU A 21 20.60 -7.81 -21.95
N LYS A 22 21.80 -8.31 -21.67
CA LYS A 22 22.80 -7.61 -20.84
C LYS A 22 23.29 -6.33 -21.48
N ARG A 23 23.47 -6.32 -22.83
CA ARG A 23 23.82 -5.14 -23.59
C ARG A 23 22.74 -4.06 -23.39
N VAL A 24 21.46 -4.39 -23.63
CA VAL A 24 20.34 -3.46 -23.44
C VAL A 24 20.25 -2.96 -22.00
N ALA A 25 20.47 -3.84 -21.01
CA ALA A 25 20.49 -3.46 -19.61
C ALA A 25 21.63 -2.47 -19.27
N SER A 26 22.81 -2.67 -19.87
CA SER A 26 23.96 -1.77 -19.73
C SER A 26 23.66 -0.39 -20.31
N ASP A 27 23.09 -0.34 -21.51
CA ASP A 27 22.71 0.90 -22.21
C ASP A 27 21.68 1.70 -21.41
N LEU A 28 20.72 1.01 -20.79
CA LEU A 28 19.69 1.62 -19.95
C LEU A 28 20.15 1.90 -18.50
N ARG A 29 21.29 1.38 -18.07
CA ARG A 29 21.79 1.37 -16.68
C ARG A 29 20.77 0.83 -15.67
N LYS A 30 19.89 -0.05 -16.11
CA LYS A 30 18.88 -0.74 -15.31
C LYS A 30 18.40 -2.01 -16.02
N SER A 31 17.71 -2.87 -15.29
CA SER A 31 17.03 -4.02 -15.89
C SER A 31 15.92 -3.54 -16.83
N PRO A 32 15.87 -3.98 -18.10
CA PRO A 32 14.87 -3.54 -19.06
C PRO A 32 13.49 -4.16 -18.78
N THR A 33 12.43 -3.41 -19.03
CA THR A 33 11.08 -3.95 -19.18
C THR A 33 10.92 -4.68 -20.52
N ILE A 34 9.81 -5.40 -20.71
CA ILE A 34 9.51 -6.06 -21.99
C ILE A 34 9.49 -5.05 -23.13
N ASP A 35 8.83 -3.90 -22.92
CA ASP A 35 8.68 -2.87 -23.94
C ASP A 35 10.02 -2.22 -24.29
N GLU A 36 10.80 -1.84 -23.28
CA GLU A 36 12.15 -1.27 -23.46
C GLU A 36 13.11 -2.26 -24.16
N TYR A 37 12.97 -3.55 -23.90
CA TYR A 37 13.75 -4.57 -24.58
C TYR A 37 13.30 -4.75 -26.03
N ASN A 38 12.00 -4.76 -26.32
CA ASN A 38 11.49 -4.87 -27.67
C ASN A 38 11.89 -3.68 -28.56
N GLU A 39 12.08 -2.50 -27.98
CA GLU A 39 12.54 -1.30 -28.69
C GLU A 39 14.05 -1.33 -29.02
N ARG A 40 14.86 -1.96 -28.18
CA ARG A 40 16.35 -1.83 -28.23
C ARG A 40 17.09 -3.15 -28.42
N GLY A 41 16.42 -4.27 -28.20
CA GLY A 41 16.99 -5.61 -28.34
C GLY A 41 17.06 -6.06 -29.78
N ALA A 42 18.02 -6.89 -30.09
CA ALA A 42 18.13 -7.53 -31.41
C ALA A 42 17.06 -8.64 -31.60
N TYR A 43 16.43 -9.09 -30.54
CA TYR A 43 15.44 -10.15 -30.55
C TYR A 43 14.16 -9.70 -29.88
N HIS A 44 13.02 -10.31 -30.24
CA HIS A 44 11.76 -10.02 -29.58
C HIS A 44 11.66 -10.74 -28.23
N SER A 45 11.11 -10.08 -27.21
CA SER A 45 10.98 -10.61 -25.84
C SER A 45 10.27 -11.97 -25.76
N THR A 46 9.36 -12.27 -26.71
CA THR A 46 8.69 -13.57 -26.78
C THR A 46 9.65 -14.72 -27.07
N THR A 47 10.75 -14.47 -27.79
CA THR A 47 11.78 -15.48 -28.04
C THR A 47 12.45 -15.88 -26.74
N LEU A 48 12.79 -14.89 -25.89
CA LEU A 48 13.40 -15.12 -24.59
C LEU A 48 12.42 -15.80 -23.63
N THR A 49 11.18 -15.31 -23.57
CA THR A 49 10.18 -15.87 -22.64
C THR A 49 9.74 -17.29 -23.01
N ARG A 50 9.68 -17.65 -24.30
CA ARG A 50 9.42 -19.03 -24.73
C ARG A 50 10.55 -19.97 -24.34
N ARG A 51 11.80 -19.53 -24.35
CA ARG A 51 12.97 -20.34 -24.09
C ARG A 51 13.27 -20.49 -22.58
N PHE A 52 13.14 -19.39 -21.83
CA PHE A 52 13.50 -19.33 -20.41
C PHE A 52 12.27 -19.34 -19.46
N GLY A 53 11.04 -19.28 -19.98
CA GLY A 53 9.80 -19.26 -19.24
C GLY A 53 9.23 -17.84 -19.11
N SER A 54 9.25 -17.22 -17.94
CA SER A 54 8.73 -15.85 -17.76
C SER A 54 9.82 -14.80 -17.92
N TRP A 55 9.43 -13.53 -18.18
CA TRP A 55 10.37 -12.41 -18.24
C TRP A 55 11.24 -12.29 -16.98
N PHE A 56 10.71 -12.61 -15.80
CA PHE A 56 11.48 -12.64 -14.55
C PHE A 56 12.57 -13.70 -14.54
N LYS A 57 12.29 -14.90 -15.10
CA LYS A 57 13.30 -15.94 -15.26
C LYS A 57 14.38 -15.55 -16.27
N VAL A 58 13.99 -14.83 -17.32
CA VAL A 58 14.95 -14.27 -18.30
C VAL A 58 15.91 -13.31 -17.60
N LEU A 59 15.40 -12.36 -16.80
CA LEU A 59 16.23 -11.43 -16.04
C LEU A 59 17.12 -12.14 -15.02
N GLU A 60 16.59 -13.13 -14.32
CA GLU A 60 17.31 -13.94 -13.33
C GLU A 60 18.50 -14.69 -13.98
N ASN A 61 18.27 -15.34 -15.12
CA ASN A 61 19.33 -16.01 -15.90
C ASN A 61 20.41 -15.03 -16.40
N ALA A 62 20.06 -13.78 -16.61
CA ALA A 62 21.00 -12.73 -16.96
C ALA A 62 21.71 -12.12 -15.73
N GLY A 63 21.35 -12.51 -14.50
CA GLY A 63 21.86 -11.89 -13.27
C GLY A 63 21.34 -10.47 -13.05
N LEU A 64 20.20 -10.11 -13.65
CA LEU A 64 19.59 -8.78 -13.55
C LEU A 64 18.48 -8.76 -12.48
N SER A 65 18.31 -7.63 -11.84
CA SER A 65 17.22 -7.42 -10.87
C SER A 65 15.85 -7.41 -11.55
N ARG A 66 14.80 -7.78 -10.84
CA ARG A 66 13.44 -7.76 -11.37
C ARG A 66 12.98 -6.31 -11.65
N THR A 67 12.37 -6.08 -12.80
CA THR A 67 11.91 -4.75 -13.26
C THR A 67 10.65 -4.25 -12.57
N ARG A 68 9.91 -5.12 -11.89
CA ARG A 68 8.74 -4.75 -11.08
C ARG A 68 9.09 -4.84 -9.61
N SER A 69 8.61 -3.89 -8.83
CA SER A 69 8.63 -3.97 -7.37
C SER A 69 8.18 -5.36 -6.92
N PRO A 70 8.77 -5.92 -5.85
CA PRO A 70 8.43 -7.24 -5.39
C PRO A 70 6.91 -7.36 -5.26
N LEU A 71 6.34 -8.42 -5.84
CA LEU A 71 4.90 -8.76 -5.76
C LEU A 71 4.43 -9.03 -4.31
N ASN A 72 5.33 -8.92 -3.35
CA ASN A 72 5.09 -9.08 -1.91
C ASN A 72 4.88 -7.72 -1.24
N ILE A 73 3.79 -7.04 -1.61
CA ILE A 73 3.31 -5.92 -0.79
C ILE A 73 2.90 -6.51 0.56
N PRO A 74 3.44 -6.01 1.69
CA PRO A 74 3.04 -6.49 3.01
C PRO A 74 1.52 -6.34 3.21
N GLU A 75 0.89 -7.32 3.84
CA GLU A 75 -0.57 -7.26 4.09
C GLU A 75 -0.96 -6.02 4.89
N GLU A 76 -0.11 -5.61 5.82
CA GLU A 76 -0.31 -4.39 6.60
C GLU A 76 -0.38 -3.13 5.72
N GLU A 77 0.43 -3.05 4.67
CA GLU A 77 0.40 -1.92 3.74
C GLU A 77 -0.87 -1.90 2.89
N LEU A 78 -1.35 -3.07 2.48
CA LEU A 78 -2.64 -3.21 1.81
C LEU A 78 -3.79 -2.81 2.72
N PHE A 79 -3.76 -3.23 3.97
CA PHE A 79 -4.78 -2.87 4.96
C PHE A 79 -4.76 -1.39 5.31
N LYS A 80 -3.58 -0.78 5.41
CA LYS A 80 -3.44 0.65 5.61
C LYS A 80 -4.04 1.45 4.45
N ASN A 81 -3.81 1.00 3.20
CA ASN A 81 -4.44 1.63 2.04
C ASN A 81 -5.98 1.48 2.06
N LEU A 82 -6.51 0.33 2.51
CA LEU A 82 -7.95 0.17 2.69
C LEU A 82 -8.52 1.12 3.75
N GLU A 83 -7.83 1.28 4.87
CA GLU A 83 -8.21 2.23 5.93
C GLU A 83 -8.28 3.66 5.39
N GLU A 84 -7.25 4.08 4.66
CA GLU A 84 -7.20 5.42 4.06
C GLU A 84 -8.37 5.67 3.10
N ILE A 85 -8.70 4.68 2.23
CA ILE A 85 -9.81 4.78 1.29
C ILE A 85 -11.15 4.83 2.04
N TRP A 86 -11.34 3.94 3.01
CA TRP A 86 -12.55 3.88 3.82
C TRP A 86 -12.81 5.19 4.57
N THR A 87 -11.74 5.75 5.14
CA THR A 87 -11.79 7.05 5.82
C THR A 87 -12.13 8.20 4.87
N LYS A 88 -11.54 8.21 3.65
CA LYS A 88 -11.81 9.23 2.64
C LYS A 88 -13.24 9.16 2.12
N LEU A 89 -13.79 7.96 1.97
CA LEU A 89 -15.17 7.76 1.50
C LEU A 89 -16.21 7.91 2.63
N GLY A 90 -15.81 7.75 3.88
CA GLY A 90 -16.74 7.68 5.03
C GLY A 90 -17.66 6.45 4.98
N ARG A 91 -17.36 5.47 4.14
CA ARG A 91 -18.11 4.22 3.94
C ARG A 91 -17.22 3.12 3.39
N GLN A 92 -17.74 1.90 3.37
CA GLN A 92 -17.06 0.78 2.73
C GLN A 92 -16.77 1.05 1.25
N PRO A 93 -15.52 0.88 0.80
CA PRO A 93 -15.17 1.05 -0.61
C PRO A 93 -15.73 -0.08 -1.47
N ARG A 94 -16.14 0.24 -2.69
CA ARG A 94 -16.56 -0.73 -3.70
C ARG A 94 -15.35 -1.15 -4.56
N TYR A 95 -15.41 -2.32 -5.16
CA TYR A 95 -14.33 -2.86 -6.01
C TYR A 95 -13.84 -1.89 -7.08
N GLN A 96 -14.79 -1.22 -7.76
CA GLN A 96 -14.49 -0.28 -8.85
C GLN A 96 -13.83 1.03 -8.40
N GLU A 97 -13.90 1.35 -7.12
CA GLU A 97 -13.34 2.59 -6.56
C GLU A 97 -11.85 2.47 -6.24
N LEU A 98 -11.27 1.25 -6.30
CA LEU A 98 -9.85 1.01 -6.03
C LEU A 98 -8.98 1.34 -7.25
N GLN A 99 -8.94 2.59 -7.61
CA GLN A 99 -8.10 3.13 -8.69
C GLN A 99 -7.56 4.52 -8.34
N LYS A 100 -6.52 4.93 -9.03
CA LYS A 100 -5.96 6.28 -8.83
C LYS A 100 -7.01 7.37 -9.17
N PRO A 101 -7.04 8.49 -8.44
CA PRO A 101 -6.11 8.87 -7.36
C PRO A 101 -6.51 8.35 -5.96
N LEU A 102 -7.65 7.68 -5.80
CA LEU A 102 -8.20 7.29 -4.50
C LEU A 102 -7.40 6.17 -3.84
N SER A 103 -6.96 5.18 -4.61
CA SER A 103 -6.23 4.01 -4.14
C SER A 103 -4.82 3.96 -4.72
N LYS A 104 -3.84 3.63 -3.86
CA LYS A 104 -2.46 3.33 -4.28
C LYS A 104 -2.37 1.99 -5.05
N TYR A 105 -3.22 1.03 -4.69
CA TYR A 105 -3.25 -0.32 -5.26
C TYR A 105 -4.55 -0.59 -6.00
N SER A 106 -4.46 -1.31 -7.13
CA SER A 106 -5.62 -1.71 -7.90
C SER A 106 -6.44 -2.80 -7.17
N ALA A 107 -7.72 -2.89 -7.49
CA ALA A 107 -8.60 -3.96 -6.98
C ALA A 107 -8.06 -5.37 -7.33
N GLY A 108 -7.39 -5.52 -8.48
CA GLY A 108 -6.71 -6.75 -8.90
C GLY A 108 -5.62 -7.19 -7.93
N THR A 109 -4.90 -6.26 -7.30
CA THR A 109 -3.89 -6.57 -6.28
C THR A 109 -4.51 -7.29 -5.09
N TYR A 110 -5.66 -6.81 -4.60
CA TYR A 110 -6.39 -7.44 -3.51
C TYR A 110 -6.97 -8.79 -3.88
N LYS A 111 -7.57 -8.90 -5.09
CA LYS A 111 -8.08 -10.16 -5.61
C LYS A 111 -6.98 -11.22 -5.71
N ASN A 112 -5.83 -10.86 -6.26
CA ASN A 112 -4.70 -11.78 -6.41
C ASN A 112 -4.09 -12.20 -5.06
N ARG A 113 -4.09 -11.30 -4.06
CA ARG A 113 -3.52 -11.57 -2.74
C ARG A 113 -4.45 -12.37 -1.84
N PHE A 114 -5.74 -12.07 -1.86
CA PHE A 114 -6.73 -12.61 -0.93
C PHE A 114 -7.75 -13.56 -1.58
N GLY A 115 -7.64 -13.82 -2.90
CA GLY A 115 -8.55 -14.66 -3.67
C GLY A 115 -9.77 -13.91 -4.20
N SER A 116 -10.41 -13.07 -3.38
CA SER A 116 -11.53 -12.22 -3.78
C SER A 116 -11.48 -10.86 -3.09
N TRP A 117 -12.29 -9.92 -3.58
CA TRP A 117 -12.47 -8.63 -2.92
C TRP A 117 -13.16 -8.76 -1.56
N THR A 118 -14.18 -9.61 -1.48
CA THR A 118 -14.90 -9.89 -0.24
C THR A 118 -13.97 -10.45 0.82
N ASN A 119 -13.14 -11.45 0.46
CA ASN A 119 -12.14 -12.01 1.38
C ASN A 119 -11.12 -10.97 1.84
N ALA A 120 -10.74 -10.02 0.97
CA ALA A 120 -9.83 -8.93 1.37
C ALA A 120 -10.47 -8.03 2.44
N LEU A 121 -11.76 -7.69 2.29
CA LEU A 121 -12.50 -6.92 3.28
C LEU A 121 -12.70 -7.69 4.59
N GLU A 122 -13.04 -8.97 4.53
CA GLU A 122 -13.20 -9.82 5.71
C GLU A 122 -11.89 -9.94 6.51
N LYS A 123 -10.76 -10.17 5.82
CA LYS A 123 -9.44 -10.20 6.45
C LYS A 123 -9.05 -8.85 7.04
N PHE A 124 -9.36 -7.76 6.35
CA PHE A 124 -9.16 -6.41 6.88
C PHE A 124 -9.97 -6.19 8.17
N VAL A 125 -11.25 -6.54 8.18
CA VAL A 125 -12.12 -6.43 9.36
C VAL A 125 -11.59 -7.31 10.50
N ALA A 126 -11.20 -8.55 10.22
CA ALA A 126 -10.60 -9.45 11.20
C ALA A 126 -9.29 -8.89 11.77
N TYR A 127 -8.44 -8.31 10.91
CA TYR A 127 -7.20 -7.66 11.30
C TYR A 127 -7.44 -6.45 12.22
N ILE A 128 -8.44 -5.61 11.90
CA ILE A 128 -8.82 -4.45 12.72
C ILE A 128 -9.39 -4.89 14.08
N ASN A 129 -10.18 -5.98 14.12
CA ASN A 129 -10.80 -6.45 15.35
C ASN A 129 -9.85 -7.28 16.25
N ASN A 130 -8.72 -7.76 15.74
CA ASN A 130 -7.84 -8.68 16.45
C ASN A 130 -6.79 -7.91 17.29
N GLU A 131 -7.14 -7.53 18.52
CA GLU A 131 -6.28 -6.74 19.43
C GLU A 131 -5.03 -7.47 19.93
N LYS A 132 -5.09 -8.81 20.05
CA LYS A 132 -4.07 -9.60 20.76
C LYS A 132 -2.76 -9.80 19.98
N LYS A 133 -2.75 -9.68 18.67
CA LYS A 133 -1.55 -9.98 17.85
C LYS A 133 -0.56 -8.83 17.72
N TYR A 134 -0.99 -7.60 17.99
CA TYR A 134 -0.17 -6.39 17.77
C TYR A 134 0.48 -5.79 19.01
N SER A 135 -0.04 -6.11 20.20
CA SER A 135 0.55 -5.68 21.46
C SER A 135 1.75 -6.54 21.87
N SER A 136 1.81 -7.81 21.44
CA SER A 136 2.87 -8.75 21.87
C SER A 136 4.18 -8.62 21.08
N GLU A 137 4.15 -8.28 19.78
CA GLU A 137 5.39 -8.19 18.98
C GLU A 137 6.19 -6.90 19.21
N ARG A 138 5.54 -5.82 19.64
CA ARG A 138 6.24 -4.58 20.04
C ARG A 138 6.71 -4.54 21.50
N ALA A 139 6.12 -5.36 22.37
CA ALA A 139 6.50 -5.43 23.79
C ALA A 139 7.86 -6.12 24.01
N ILE A 140 8.31 -6.98 23.12
CA ILE A 140 9.56 -7.75 23.28
C ILE A 140 10.81 -6.93 22.89
N LYS A 141 10.68 -5.79 22.21
CA LYS A 141 11.83 -5.00 21.70
C LYS A 141 12.19 -3.77 22.52
N LYS A 142 11.59 -3.53 23.71
CA LYS A 142 11.92 -2.37 24.57
C LYS A 142 11.95 -2.69 26.06
N LEU A 143 12.91 -3.51 26.46
CA LEU A 143 13.45 -3.50 27.82
C LEU A 143 14.71 -2.65 27.82
N THR A 144 14.56 -1.32 27.82
CA THR A 144 15.61 -0.38 28.24
C THR A 144 14.93 0.92 28.71
N THR A 145 15.00 1.13 30.01
CA THR A 145 14.97 2.40 30.76
C THR A 145 14.21 3.56 30.09
N GLU A 146 12.94 3.77 30.47
CA GLU A 146 12.26 5.04 30.21
C GLU A 146 11.95 5.76 31.54
N PRO A 147 12.11 7.11 31.59
CA PRO A 147 11.73 7.92 32.75
C PRO A 147 10.20 7.84 32.94
N LEU A 148 9.76 7.95 34.20
CA LEU A 148 8.37 8.01 34.64
C LEU A 148 7.59 9.08 33.82
N THR A 149 6.95 8.66 32.74
CA THR A 149 6.11 9.54 31.94
C THR A 149 4.75 9.71 32.63
N ARG A 150 4.26 10.96 32.69
CA ARG A 150 2.94 11.36 33.22
C ARG A 150 1.77 10.61 32.55
N HIS A 151 2.01 9.97 31.39
CA HIS A 151 1.04 9.27 30.58
C HIS A 151 1.40 7.79 30.41
N LYS A 152 0.38 6.92 30.47
CA LYS A 152 0.50 5.48 30.22
C LYS A 152 0.55 5.15 28.71
N THR A 153 -0.01 6.01 27.86
CA THR A 153 -0.07 5.84 26.41
C THR A 153 0.79 6.87 25.70
N LYS A 154 1.08 6.70 24.41
CA LYS A 154 1.74 7.72 23.58
C LYS A 154 0.71 8.71 23.04
N ARG A 155 1.08 9.97 22.88
CA ARG A 155 0.22 10.99 22.29
C ARG A 155 -0.23 10.64 20.87
N SER A 156 0.65 10.00 20.09
CA SER A 156 0.37 9.65 18.70
C SER A 156 -0.69 8.56 18.59
N ILE A 157 -1.75 8.84 17.86
CA ILE A 157 -2.83 7.90 17.57
C ILE A 157 -2.38 7.01 16.41
N ASN A 158 -2.28 5.69 16.62
CA ASN A 158 -1.97 4.77 15.55
C ASN A 158 -3.17 4.65 14.56
N TRP A 159 -2.88 4.26 13.30
CA TRP A 159 -3.87 4.23 12.24
C TRP A 159 -5.05 3.28 12.54
N ARG A 160 -4.80 2.15 13.22
CA ARG A 160 -5.83 1.19 13.61
C ARG A 160 -6.79 1.78 14.65
N LEU A 161 -6.27 2.40 15.71
CA LEU A 161 -7.08 3.07 16.72
C LEU A 161 -7.89 4.22 16.11
N ARG A 162 -7.26 4.98 15.20
CA ARG A 162 -7.93 6.03 14.43
C ARG A 162 -9.11 5.47 13.64
N PHE A 163 -8.92 4.35 12.92
CA PHE A 163 -10.00 3.71 12.18
C PHE A 163 -11.13 3.23 13.09
N LEU A 164 -10.81 2.61 14.25
CA LEU A 164 -11.81 2.16 15.22
C LEU A 164 -12.65 3.31 15.77
N VAL A 165 -12.03 4.45 16.10
CA VAL A 165 -12.74 5.66 16.53
C VAL A 165 -13.68 6.15 15.42
N MET A 166 -13.19 6.29 14.20
CA MET A 166 -13.98 6.75 13.06
C MET A 166 -15.13 5.78 12.75
N LYS A 167 -14.90 4.48 12.81
CA LYS A 167 -15.93 3.44 12.63
C LYS A 167 -17.01 3.55 13.71
N ARG A 168 -16.62 3.66 15.00
CA ARG A 168 -17.55 3.87 16.11
C ARG A 168 -18.42 5.10 15.89
N ASP A 169 -17.85 6.17 15.36
CA ASP A 169 -18.52 7.45 15.11
C ASP A 169 -19.20 7.51 13.73
N ASN A 170 -19.33 6.36 13.02
CA ASN A 170 -19.93 6.22 11.69
C ASN A 170 -19.31 7.16 10.64
N PHE A 171 -18.01 7.43 10.72
CA PHE A 171 -17.30 8.36 9.83
C PHE A 171 -17.97 9.73 9.74
N LYS A 172 -18.48 10.22 10.87
CA LYS A 172 -19.14 11.52 11.02
C LYS A 172 -18.46 12.35 12.10
N CYS A 173 -18.42 13.66 11.89
CA CYS A 173 -18.00 14.58 12.94
C CYS A 173 -18.97 14.53 14.11
N LYS A 174 -18.49 14.27 15.32
CA LYS A 174 -19.33 14.20 16.53
C LYS A 174 -19.96 15.54 16.91
N LYS A 175 -19.34 16.67 16.55
CA LYS A 175 -19.87 18.01 16.85
C LYS A 175 -20.91 18.50 15.83
N CYS A 176 -20.68 18.32 14.51
CA CYS A 176 -21.54 18.89 13.48
C CYS A 176 -22.19 17.87 12.53
N GLY A 177 -21.95 16.58 12.68
CA GLY A 177 -22.54 15.51 11.89
C GLY A 177 -22.03 15.38 10.45
N ARG A 178 -21.17 16.25 9.95
CA ARG A 178 -20.67 16.21 8.57
C ARG A 178 -19.81 14.96 8.33
N SER A 179 -19.91 14.42 7.11
CA SER A 179 -19.23 13.19 6.71
C SER A 179 -18.69 13.28 5.28
N PRO A 180 -17.53 12.68 4.97
CA PRO A 180 -17.04 12.53 3.60
C PRO A 180 -18.02 11.77 2.68
N ALA A 181 -18.87 10.91 3.23
CA ALA A 181 -19.88 10.19 2.45
C ALA A 181 -20.95 11.10 1.85
N THR A 182 -21.21 12.26 2.48
CA THR A 182 -22.20 13.25 2.01
C THR A 182 -21.54 14.44 1.32
N ASP A 183 -20.32 14.81 1.72
CA ASP A 183 -19.52 15.87 1.11
C ASP A 183 -18.06 15.44 1.07
N PRO A 184 -17.51 15.08 -0.13
CA PRO A 184 -16.13 14.62 -0.30
C PRO A 184 -15.07 15.63 0.14
N LYS A 185 -15.41 16.91 0.32
CA LYS A 185 -14.48 17.94 0.81
C LYS A 185 -14.27 17.86 2.32
N ILE A 186 -15.08 17.09 3.05
CA ILE A 186 -14.93 16.94 4.50
C ILE A 186 -13.78 16.02 4.81
N ILE A 187 -12.80 16.52 5.54
CA ILE A 187 -11.68 15.77 6.08
C ILE A 187 -11.95 15.50 7.56
N LEU A 188 -11.89 14.23 7.95
CA LEU A 188 -12.06 13.79 9.33
C LEU A 188 -10.71 13.62 10.03
N HIS A 189 -10.67 14.04 11.28
CA HIS A 189 -9.57 13.88 12.21
C HIS A 189 -10.07 13.13 13.44
N VAL A 190 -9.16 12.44 14.14
CA VAL A 190 -9.42 11.90 15.46
C VAL A 190 -8.65 12.74 16.47
N ASP A 191 -9.36 13.22 17.47
CA ASP A 191 -8.81 14.05 18.52
C ASP A 191 -9.17 13.53 19.91
N HIS A 192 -8.40 13.94 20.93
CA HIS A 192 -8.64 13.59 22.32
C HIS A 192 -9.80 14.42 22.88
N LYS A 193 -10.79 13.80 23.52
CA LYS A 193 -11.88 14.51 24.24
C LYS A 193 -11.28 15.34 25.38
N LYS A 194 -10.54 14.71 26.30
CA LYS A 194 -9.69 15.39 27.25
C LYS A 194 -8.30 15.57 26.64
N ALA A 195 -7.85 16.80 26.50
CA ALA A 195 -6.59 17.11 25.86
C ALA A 195 -5.41 16.33 26.46
N TRP A 196 -4.47 15.88 25.63
CA TRP A 196 -3.26 15.21 26.07
C TRP A 196 -2.47 16.06 27.09
N ALA A 197 -2.36 17.37 26.84
CA ALA A 197 -1.70 18.31 27.76
C ALA A 197 -2.34 18.31 29.16
N ASN A 198 -3.62 18.01 29.26
CA ASN A 198 -4.40 17.98 30.48
C ASN A 198 -4.50 16.58 31.11
N GLY A 199 -3.61 15.65 30.71
CA GLY A 199 -3.58 14.29 31.25
C GLY A 199 -4.57 13.31 30.59
N GLY A 200 -5.05 13.63 29.38
CA GLY A 200 -5.87 12.71 28.59
C GLY A 200 -5.02 11.60 27.98
N GLU A 201 -5.48 10.36 28.06
CA GLU A 201 -4.81 9.19 27.49
C GLU A 201 -5.29 8.91 26.05
N THR A 202 -4.43 8.29 25.23
CA THR A 202 -4.77 7.87 23.86
C THR A 202 -5.43 6.49 23.90
N VAL A 203 -6.69 6.48 24.33
CA VAL A 203 -7.54 5.30 24.41
C VAL A 203 -8.87 5.56 23.65
N LEU A 204 -9.54 4.49 23.21
CA LEU A 204 -10.74 4.58 22.38
C LEU A 204 -11.81 5.49 22.98
N GLU A 205 -12.00 5.42 24.30
CA GLU A 205 -13.01 6.17 25.05
C GLU A 205 -12.72 7.66 25.10
N ASN A 206 -11.45 8.05 25.13
CA ASN A 206 -10.99 9.44 25.17
C ASN A 206 -10.77 10.06 23.80
N LEU A 207 -11.08 9.36 22.72
CA LEU A 207 -10.92 9.85 21.36
C LEU A 207 -12.29 10.09 20.71
N GLU A 208 -12.37 11.05 19.81
CA GLU A 208 -13.57 11.38 19.04
C GLU A 208 -13.23 11.79 17.60
N THR A 209 -14.20 11.60 16.69
CA THR A 209 -14.07 12.02 15.29
C THR A 209 -14.58 13.44 15.11
N LEU A 210 -13.75 14.33 14.57
CA LEU A 210 -14.07 15.71 14.26
C LEU A 210 -13.75 16.05 12.81
N CYS A 211 -14.51 16.93 12.15
CA CYS A 211 -14.10 17.53 10.90
C CYS A 211 -13.05 18.62 11.16
N SER A 212 -12.27 19.01 10.11
CA SER A 212 -11.21 20.00 10.24
C SER A 212 -11.67 21.28 10.93
N LYS A 213 -12.86 21.81 10.59
CA LYS A 213 -13.41 23.03 11.20
C LYS A 213 -13.68 22.86 12.70
N CYS A 214 -14.34 21.75 13.09
CA CYS A 214 -14.63 21.48 14.49
C CYS A 214 -13.38 21.13 15.30
N ASN A 215 -12.39 20.49 14.68
CA ASN A 215 -11.12 20.15 15.31
C ASN A 215 -10.32 21.42 15.62
N ILE A 216 -10.19 22.34 14.65
CA ILE A 216 -9.53 23.63 14.86
C ILE A 216 -10.28 24.47 15.89
N GLY A 217 -11.61 24.51 15.81
CA GLY A 217 -12.46 25.30 16.74
C GLY A 217 -12.53 24.74 18.16
N LYS A 218 -12.16 23.46 18.39
CA LYS A 218 -12.05 22.90 19.72
C LYS A 218 -10.83 23.44 20.46
N SER A 219 -9.69 23.58 19.71
CA SER A 219 -8.40 24.00 20.29
C SER A 219 -8.08 23.25 21.60
N ASN A 220 -7.44 23.90 22.56
CA ASN A 220 -7.12 23.34 23.88
C ASN A 220 -8.15 23.78 24.96
N LEU A 221 -9.38 24.12 24.55
CA LEU A 221 -10.41 24.70 25.43
C LEU A 221 -11.11 23.69 26.35
N GLU A 222 -10.80 22.35 26.23
CA GLU A 222 -11.31 21.30 27.12
C GLU A 222 -10.19 20.51 27.80
#